data_78363f4215e7f1cbb30f58d8d657caaa
#
_entry.id   78363f4215e7f1cbb30f58d8d657caaa
#
_cell.length_a   1.000
_cell.length_b   1.000
_cell.length_c   1.000
_cell.angle_alpha   90.00
_cell.angle_beta   90.00
_cell.angle_gamma   90.00
#
_symmetry.space_group_name_H-M   'P 1'
#
loop_
_entity.id
_entity.type
_entity.pdbx_description
1 polymer ?
#
loop_
_entity_poly.entity_id
_entity_poly.type
_entity_poly.pdbx_seq_one_letter_code
_entity_poly.pdbx_strand_id
1 'polypeptide(L)'
;MKKIVIGCDHAGFQLKNQVIATLKDAGYDVLDVGTYSEESCSYPAIAHKLCTKIQSGERELGILICGTGIGMSLCANKHKGIRAACCSDVFSARLTRNHNDANVLCFGARVVGYGVAMDLVNAFLEAEFEGGRHAARVDLITATEEGNFDALK
;
A
#
# COMPACT_ATOMS: atom_id res chain seq x y z
N MET A 1 -0.89 16.81 7.09
CA MET A 1 -0.51 16.24 5.79
C MET A 1 -0.05 14.80 6.03
N LYS A 2 -0.60 13.82 5.29
CA LYS A 2 -0.28 12.40 5.49
C LYS A 2 1.19 12.12 5.14
N LYS A 3 1.84 11.31 5.98
CA LYS A 3 3.22 10.85 5.76
C LYS A 3 3.20 9.54 5.01
N ILE A 4 3.75 9.54 3.81
CA ILE A 4 3.67 8.41 2.87
C ILE A 4 5.04 7.75 2.74
N VAL A 5 5.07 6.42 2.62
CA VAL A 5 6.24 5.67 2.20
C VAL A 5 5.94 4.94 0.89
N ILE A 6 6.87 4.97 -0.06
CA ILE A 6 6.71 4.33 -1.37
C ILE A 6 7.92 3.46 -1.68
N GLY A 7 7.67 2.32 -2.29
CA GLY A 7 8.70 1.40 -2.76
C GLY A 7 8.26 0.63 -4.00
N CYS A 8 9.23 0.14 -4.76
CA CYS A 8 8.98 -0.69 -5.93
C CYS A 8 10.10 -1.70 -6.15
N ASP A 9 9.85 -2.73 -6.96
CA ASP A 9 10.90 -3.49 -7.57
C ASP A 9 11.36 -2.85 -8.90
N HIS A 10 12.25 -3.53 -9.63
CA HIS A 10 12.77 -3.03 -10.91
C HIS A 10 11.68 -2.77 -11.96
N ALA A 11 10.57 -3.53 -11.97
CA ALA A 11 9.48 -3.32 -12.93
C ALA A 11 8.71 -2.01 -12.65
N GLY A 12 8.67 -1.57 -11.40
CA GLY A 12 7.95 -0.36 -10.97
C GLY A 12 8.80 0.90 -10.91
N PHE A 13 10.09 0.84 -11.21
CA PHE A 13 11.03 1.94 -10.97
C PHE A 13 10.61 3.25 -11.64
N GLN A 14 10.32 3.24 -12.93
CA GLN A 14 9.94 4.45 -13.66
C GLN A 14 8.61 5.00 -13.17
N LEU A 15 7.59 4.14 -13.00
CA LEU A 15 6.28 4.54 -12.51
C LEU A 15 6.35 5.10 -11.09
N LYS A 16 7.13 4.49 -10.20
CA LYS A 16 7.38 5.01 -8.85
C LYS A 16 7.91 6.44 -8.87
N ASN A 17 8.91 6.71 -9.70
CA ASN A 17 9.50 8.04 -9.78
C ASN A 17 8.51 9.10 -10.27
N GLN A 18 7.64 8.76 -11.23
CA GLN A 18 6.57 9.64 -11.69
C GLN A 18 5.56 9.93 -10.58
N VAL A 19 5.14 8.88 -9.85
CA VAL A 19 4.21 9.02 -8.71
C VAL A 19 4.83 9.89 -7.61
N ILE A 20 6.10 9.64 -7.25
CA ILE A 20 6.80 10.46 -6.24
C ILE A 20 6.85 11.93 -6.62
N ALA A 21 7.20 12.24 -7.87
CA ALA A 21 7.27 13.61 -8.35
C ALA A 21 5.93 14.32 -8.18
N THR A 22 4.85 13.69 -8.65
CA THR A 22 3.48 14.25 -8.54
C THR A 22 3.04 14.44 -7.10
N LEU A 23 3.32 13.48 -6.21
CA LEU A 23 2.96 13.59 -4.80
C LEU A 23 3.75 14.69 -4.08
N LYS A 24 5.04 14.85 -4.39
CA LYS A 24 5.86 15.94 -3.84
C LYS A 24 5.39 17.31 -4.33
N ASP A 25 5.06 17.43 -5.62
CA ASP A 25 4.51 18.67 -6.18
C ASP A 25 3.16 19.04 -5.55
N ALA A 26 2.36 18.04 -5.17
CA ALA A 26 1.13 18.20 -4.39
C ALA A 26 1.38 18.47 -2.89
N GLY A 27 2.63 18.49 -2.45
CA GLY A 27 3.03 18.84 -1.08
C GLY A 27 3.04 17.68 -0.09
N TYR A 28 2.93 16.42 -0.52
CA TYR A 28 3.03 15.28 0.40
C TYR A 28 4.46 15.04 0.90
N ASP A 29 4.60 14.59 2.16
CA ASP A 29 5.86 14.07 2.71
C ASP A 29 6.04 12.61 2.27
N VAL A 30 6.87 12.39 1.25
CA VAL A 30 7.09 11.07 0.63
C VAL A 30 8.49 10.54 0.92
N LEU A 31 8.57 9.40 1.62
CA LEU A 31 9.79 8.63 1.82
C LEU A 31 9.91 7.54 0.75
N ASP A 32 10.97 7.56 -0.03
CA ASP A 32 11.31 6.51 -0.99
C ASP A 32 12.22 5.45 -0.32
N VAL A 33 11.79 4.19 -0.31
CA VAL A 33 12.58 3.06 0.24
C VAL A 33 13.18 2.16 -0.85
N GLY A 34 13.14 2.59 -2.11
CA GLY A 34 13.73 1.89 -3.27
C GLY A 34 12.68 1.04 -4.01
N THR A 35 13.15 0.27 -5.05
CA THR A 35 14.54 0.28 -5.54
C THR A 35 14.92 1.59 -6.24
N TYR A 36 16.21 1.77 -6.50
CA TYR A 36 16.75 3.01 -7.07
C TYR A 36 17.35 2.82 -8.47
N SER A 37 17.09 1.69 -9.11
CA SER A 37 17.51 1.36 -10.47
C SER A 37 16.56 0.36 -11.13
N GLU A 38 16.76 0.10 -12.41
CA GLU A 38 16.04 -0.92 -13.17
C GLU A 38 16.69 -2.31 -13.09
N GLU A 39 17.75 -2.45 -12.32
CA GLU A 39 18.39 -3.74 -12.09
C GLU A 39 17.49 -4.66 -11.29
N SER A 40 17.47 -5.94 -11.65
CA SER A 40 16.65 -6.96 -10.97
C SER A 40 16.90 -6.97 -9.47
N CYS A 41 15.83 -6.90 -8.70
CA CYS A 41 15.89 -6.93 -7.26
C CYS A 41 14.72 -7.74 -6.67
N SER A 42 14.85 -8.09 -5.39
CA SER A 42 13.85 -8.88 -4.67
C SER A 42 12.74 -7.98 -4.11
N TYR A 43 11.52 -8.11 -4.65
CA TYR A 43 10.36 -7.34 -4.18
C TYR A 43 10.03 -7.57 -2.69
N PRO A 44 10.20 -8.77 -2.10
CA PRO A 44 9.92 -8.96 -0.68
C PRO A 44 10.80 -8.11 0.23
N ALA A 45 12.06 -7.87 -0.13
CA ALA A 45 12.96 -7.01 0.64
C ALA A 45 12.47 -5.54 0.65
N ILE A 46 11.95 -5.06 -0.46
CA ILE A 46 11.37 -3.71 -0.54
C ILE A 46 10.06 -3.63 0.27
N ALA A 47 9.19 -4.62 0.12
CA ALA A 47 7.95 -4.69 0.90
C ALA A 47 8.24 -4.68 2.40
N HIS A 48 9.24 -5.44 2.86
CA HIS A 48 9.66 -5.45 4.26
C HIS A 48 10.13 -4.07 4.73
N LYS A 49 10.99 -3.39 3.97
CA LYS A 49 11.46 -2.03 4.30
C LYS A 49 10.30 -1.06 4.47
N LEU A 50 9.33 -1.10 3.56
CA LEU A 50 8.15 -0.24 3.64
C LEU A 50 7.31 -0.57 4.87
N CYS A 51 6.99 -1.84 5.10
CA CYS A 51 6.14 -2.27 6.21
C CYS A 51 6.73 -1.89 7.57
N THR A 52 8.05 -1.98 7.73
CA THR A 52 8.71 -1.57 8.99
C THR A 52 8.56 -0.08 9.27
N LYS A 53 8.48 0.78 8.24
CA LYS A 53 8.23 2.22 8.40
C LYS A 53 6.82 2.52 8.89
N ILE A 54 5.85 1.71 8.48
CA ILE A 54 4.46 1.83 8.96
C ILE A 54 4.35 1.25 10.38
N GLN A 55 4.92 0.08 10.63
CA GLN A 55 4.88 -0.57 11.94
C GLN A 55 5.55 0.26 13.05
N SER A 56 6.60 1.02 12.72
CA SER A 56 7.26 1.94 13.67
C SER A 56 6.51 3.25 13.90
N GLY A 57 5.44 3.52 13.15
CA GLY A 57 4.70 4.79 13.21
C GLY A 57 5.43 5.97 12.53
N GLU A 58 6.56 5.72 11.86
CA GLU A 58 7.27 6.76 11.11
C GLU A 58 6.45 7.25 9.90
N ARG A 59 5.67 6.36 9.30
CA ARG A 59 4.81 6.62 8.15
C ARG A 59 3.40 6.06 8.39
N GLU A 60 2.40 6.71 7.81
CA GLU A 60 1.00 6.36 8.01
C GLU A 60 0.48 5.41 6.93
N LEU A 61 0.83 5.69 5.67
CA LEU A 61 0.36 4.96 4.50
C LEU A 61 1.52 4.57 3.58
N GLY A 62 1.37 3.43 2.93
CA GLY A 62 2.36 2.90 2.00
C GLY A 62 1.81 2.70 0.58
N ILE A 63 2.72 2.80 -0.40
CA ILE A 63 2.46 2.47 -1.80
C ILE A 63 3.56 1.52 -2.27
N LEU A 64 3.18 0.35 -2.78
CA LEU A 64 4.09 -0.66 -3.30
C LEU A 64 3.78 -0.98 -4.77
N ILE A 65 4.80 -0.94 -5.61
CA ILE A 65 4.69 -1.15 -7.05
C ILE A 65 5.63 -2.28 -7.49
N CYS A 66 5.09 -3.28 -8.16
CA CYS A 66 5.89 -4.28 -8.87
C CYS A 66 5.28 -4.51 -10.26
N GLY A 67 5.54 -5.63 -10.92
CA GLY A 67 4.94 -5.91 -12.22
C GLY A 67 3.42 -6.02 -12.20
N THR A 68 2.86 -6.67 -11.19
CA THR A 68 1.40 -6.88 -11.02
C THR A 68 0.83 -6.30 -9.74
N GLY A 69 1.65 -5.93 -8.77
CA GLY A 69 1.23 -5.55 -7.41
C GLY A 69 0.95 -6.75 -6.50
N ILE A 70 0.79 -7.94 -7.06
CA ILE A 70 0.35 -9.14 -6.31
C ILE A 70 1.42 -9.59 -5.31
N GLY A 71 2.65 -9.82 -5.77
CA GLY A 71 3.75 -10.28 -4.89
C GLY A 71 4.02 -9.31 -3.76
N MET A 72 4.00 -8.01 -4.03
CA MET A 72 4.12 -6.95 -3.03
C MET A 72 3.01 -7.04 -1.98
N SER A 73 1.76 -7.20 -2.38
CA SER A 73 0.62 -7.31 -1.45
C SER A 73 0.69 -8.57 -0.61
N LEU A 74 1.06 -9.71 -1.19
CA LEU A 74 1.22 -10.97 -0.47
C LEU A 74 2.30 -10.84 0.62
N CYS A 75 3.45 -10.28 0.28
CA CYS A 75 4.54 -10.08 1.23
C CYS A 75 4.15 -9.07 2.32
N ALA A 76 3.58 -7.93 1.94
CA ALA A 76 3.16 -6.90 2.89
C ALA A 76 2.19 -7.44 3.93
N ASN A 77 1.20 -8.23 3.51
CA ASN A 77 0.19 -8.83 4.40
C ASN A 77 0.73 -9.92 5.36
N LYS A 78 2.00 -10.31 5.24
CA LYS A 78 2.67 -11.18 6.21
C LYS A 78 3.28 -10.39 7.39
N HIS A 79 3.17 -9.06 7.37
CA HIS A 79 3.66 -8.19 8.44
C HIS A 79 2.50 -7.82 9.37
N LYS A 80 2.72 -7.95 10.67
CA LYS A 80 1.70 -7.64 11.69
C LYS A 80 1.20 -6.19 11.54
N GLY A 81 -0.13 -6.01 11.55
CA GLY A 81 -0.77 -4.70 11.46
C GLY A 81 -0.77 -4.09 10.05
N ILE A 82 -0.29 -4.81 9.03
CA ILE A 82 -0.33 -4.36 7.65
C ILE A 82 -1.55 -4.96 6.95
N ARG A 83 -2.34 -4.08 6.35
CA ARG A 83 -3.46 -4.42 5.48
C ARG A 83 -3.19 -3.82 4.10
N ALA A 84 -2.62 -4.65 3.23
CA ALA A 84 -2.24 -4.29 1.87
C ALA A 84 -3.30 -4.77 0.87
N ALA A 85 -3.73 -3.87 0.01
CA ALA A 85 -4.69 -4.16 -1.05
C ALA A 85 -4.05 -4.01 -2.42
N CYS A 86 -4.14 -5.04 -3.26
CA CYS A 86 -3.73 -5.00 -4.66
C CYS A 86 -4.92 -4.54 -5.51
N CYS A 87 -4.85 -3.30 -6.02
CA CYS A 87 -5.96 -2.67 -6.74
C CYS A 87 -5.53 -2.26 -8.15
N SER A 88 -6.42 -2.43 -9.12
CA SER A 88 -6.27 -1.94 -10.50
C SER A 88 -7.45 -1.05 -10.95
N ASP A 89 -8.36 -0.74 -10.05
CA ASP A 89 -9.50 0.13 -10.27
C ASP A 89 -9.69 1.11 -9.10
N VAL A 90 -10.24 2.28 -9.40
CA VAL A 90 -10.39 3.40 -8.46
C VAL A 90 -11.42 3.09 -7.36
N PHE A 91 -12.46 2.34 -7.68
CA PHE A 91 -13.49 1.96 -6.73
C PHE A 91 -12.91 1.10 -5.60
N SER A 92 -12.16 0.04 -5.95
CA SER A 92 -11.49 -0.81 -4.97
C SER A 92 -10.44 -0.06 -4.16
N ALA A 93 -9.66 0.82 -4.79
CA ALA A 93 -8.64 1.62 -4.10
C ALA A 93 -9.24 2.58 -3.06
N ARG A 94 -10.41 3.16 -3.34
CA ARG A 94 -11.14 3.99 -2.37
C ARG A 94 -11.73 3.13 -1.25
N LEU A 95 -12.46 2.07 -1.61
CA LEU A 95 -13.19 1.28 -0.62
C LEU A 95 -12.28 0.48 0.31
N THR A 96 -11.09 0.09 -0.13
CA THR A 96 -10.16 -0.58 0.78
C THR A 96 -9.71 0.33 1.94
N ARG A 97 -9.67 1.66 1.73
CA ARG A 97 -9.50 2.60 2.84
C ARG A 97 -10.79 2.74 3.66
N ASN A 98 -11.91 3.04 2.99
CA ASN A 98 -13.17 3.30 3.68
C ASN A 98 -13.64 2.11 4.54
N HIS A 99 -13.51 0.89 4.05
CA HIS A 99 -14.10 -0.30 4.66
C HIS A 99 -13.09 -1.21 5.38
N ASN A 100 -11.86 -1.32 4.86
CA ASN A 100 -10.86 -2.26 5.38
C ASN A 100 -9.74 -1.58 6.16
N ASP A 101 -9.75 -0.26 6.23
CA ASP A 101 -8.66 0.53 6.81
C ASP A 101 -7.29 0.06 6.30
N ALA A 102 -7.21 -0.22 4.98
CA ALA A 102 -5.96 -0.63 4.37
C ALA A 102 -4.91 0.47 4.51
N ASN A 103 -3.71 0.11 4.95
CA ASN A 103 -2.61 1.07 5.11
C ASN A 103 -1.54 0.95 4.03
N VAL A 104 -1.68 -0.01 3.11
CA VAL A 104 -0.78 -0.17 1.95
C VAL A 104 -1.61 -0.41 0.69
N LEU A 105 -1.38 0.43 -0.32
CA LEU A 105 -1.89 0.25 -1.68
C LEU A 105 -0.82 -0.43 -2.53
N CYS A 106 -1.17 -1.50 -3.23
CA CYS A 106 -0.30 -2.17 -4.19
C CYS A 106 -0.90 -2.14 -5.58
N PHE A 107 -0.08 -1.92 -6.60
CA PHE A 107 -0.50 -2.04 -8.00
C PHE A 107 0.67 -2.42 -8.92
N GLY A 108 0.33 -2.80 -10.14
CA GLY A 108 1.30 -3.31 -11.11
C GLY A 108 1.64 -2.31 -12.21
N ALA A 109 2.93 -2.02 -12.38
CA ALA A 109 3.43 -1.16 -13.45
C ALA A 109 3.20 -1.75 -14.87
N ARG A 110 2.99 -3.08 -14.96
CA ARG A 110 2.62 -3.77 -16.21
C ARG A 110 1.12 -3.90 -16.40
N VAL A 111 0.33 -3.46 -15.42
CA VAL A 111 -1.14 -3.55 -15.43
C VAL A 111 -1.77 -2.20 -15.64
N VAL A 112 -1.27 -1.16 -14.97
CA VAL A 112 -1.81 0.19 -15.03
C VAL A 112 -0.75 1.18 -15.54
N GLY A 113 -1.18 2.11 -16.39
CA GLY A 113 -0.35 3.26 -16.78
C GLY A 113 -0.38 4.35 -15.71
N TYR A 114 0.44 5.39 -15.92
CA TYR A 114 0.60 6.50 -14.97
C TYR A 114 -0.73 7.19 -14.58
N GLY A 115 -1.60 7.47 -15.54
CA GLY A 115 -2.88 8.13 -15.27
C GLY A 115 -3.75 7.33 -14.30
N VAL A 116 -3.95 6.04 -14.59
CA VAL A 116 -4.71 5.14 -13.70
C VAL A 116 -4.01 4.98 -12.36
N ALA A 117 -2.68 4.86 -12.34
CA ALA A 117 -1.91 4.77 -11.10
C ALA A 117 -2.15 6.00 -10.20
N MET A 118 -2.15 7.20 -10.75
CA MET A 118 -2.45 8.42 -9.98
C MET A 118 -3.89 8.47 -9.49
N ASP A 119 -4.85 8.02 -10.29
CA ASP A 119 -6.25 7.92 -9.85
C ASP A 119 -6.41 6.93 -8.68
N LEU A 120 -5.71 5.78 -8.73
CA LEU A 120 -5.67 4.82 -7.62
C LEU A 120 -5.07 5.45 -6.34
N VAL A 121 -3.92 6.12 -6.50
CA VAL A 121 -3.20 6.76 -5.39
C VAL A 121 -4.05 7.87 -4.77
N ASN A 122 -4.63 8.75 -5.57
CA ASN A 122 -5.48 9.84 -5.07
C ASN A 122 -6.71 9.28 -4.34
N ALA A 123 -7.41 8.32 -4.93
CA ALA A 123 -8.58 7.69 -4.31
C ALA A 123 -8.24 7.04 -2.96
N PHE A 124 -7.06 6.40 -2.86
CA PHE A 124 -6.58 5.79 -1.63
C PHE A 124 -6.18 6.83 -0.57
N LEU A 125 -5.46 7.88 -0.96
CA LEU A 125 -4.96 8.90 -0.03
C LEU A 125 -6.05 9.84 0.49
N GLU A 126 -7.07 10.13 -0.34
CA GLU A 126 -8.18 11.02 0.02
C GLU A 126 -9.25 10.32 0.87
N ALA A 127 -9.39 9.00 0.75
CA ALA A 127 -10.37 8.24 1.50
C ALA A 127 -9.98 8.13 2.99
N GLU A 128 -10.98 8.03 3.84
CA GLU A 128 -10.83 7.84 5.28
C GLU A 128 -11.63 6.61 5.73
N PHE A 129 -11.15 5.97 6.80
CA PHE A 129 -11.84 4.81 7.37
C PHE A 129 -13.17 5.22 7.99
N GLU A 130 -14.25 4.57 7.59
CA GLU A 130 -15.61 4.89 8.05
C GLU A 130 -15.93 4.35 9.44
N GLY A 131 -15.14 3.40 9.96
CA GLY A 131 -15.39 2.81 11.27
C GLY A 131 -16.71 2.02 11.34
N GLY A 132 -17.44 2.15 12.45
CA GLY A 132 -18.75 1.51 12.61
C GLY A 132 -18.72 -0.02 12.38
N ARG A 133 -19.63 -0.51 11.53
CA ARG A 133 -19.70 -1.95 11.16
C ARG A 133 -18.41 -2.48 10.54
N HIS A 134 -17.62 -1.62 9.88
CA HIS A 134 -16.37 -2.00 9.26
C HIS A 134 -15.27 -2.23 10.30
N ALA A 135 -15.26 -1.46 11.39
CA ALA A 135 -14.31 -1.61 12.48
C ALA A 135 -14.37 -3.02 13.09
N ALA A 136 -15.55 -3.53 13.37
CA ALA A 136 -15.75 -4.89 13.90
C ALA A 136 -15.15 -5.96 12.97
N ARG A 137 -15.26 -5.79 11.65
CA ARG A 137 -14.65 -6.72 10.68
C ARG A 137 -13.13 -6.59 10.58
N VAL A 138 -12.60 -5.38 10.68
CA VAL A 138 -11.14 -5.14 10.75
C VAL A 138 -10.55 -5.76 12.02
N ASP A 139 -11.25 -5.67 13.16
CA ASP A 139 -10.86 -6.34 14.41
C ASP A 139 -10.77 -7.86 14.23
N LEU A 140 -11.68 -8.47 13.45
CA LEU A 140 -11.62 -9.90 13.13
C LEU A 140 -10.44 -10.27 12.20
N ILE A 141 -10.02 -9.38 11.31
CA ILE A 141 -8.78 -9.56 10.54
C ILE A 141 -7.58 -9.58 11.49
N THR A 142 -7.54 -8.67 12.45
CA THR A 142 -6.49 -8.63 13.49
C THR A 142 -6.50 -9.89 14.35
N ALA A 143 -7.68 -10.36 14.79
CA ALA A 143 -7.81 -11.60 15.54
C ALA A 143 -7.30 -12.80 14.73
N THR A 144 -7.58 -12.84 13.43
CA THR A 144 -7.08 -13.88 12.52
C THR A 144 -5.54 -13.84 12.43
N GLU A 145 -4.96 -12.66 12.29
CA GLU A 145 -3.50 -12.48 12.27
C GLU A 145 -2.84 -12.98 13.56
N GLU A 146 -3.49 -12.79 14.70
CA GLU A 146 -3.03 -13.22 16.02
C GLU A 146 -3.31 -14.70 16.33
N GLY A 147 -3.98 -15.43 15.43
CA GLY A 147 -4.38 -16.83 15.62
C GLY A 147 -5.53 -17.01 16.61
N ASN A 148 -6.25 -15.94 16.93
CA ASN A 148 -7.44 -15.98 17.79
C ASN A 148 -8.69 -16.28 16.97
N PHE A 149 -8.83 -17.54 16.53
CA PHE A 149 -9.96 -17.98 15.69
C PHE A 149 -11.28 -18.11 16.46
N ASP A 150 -11.26 -18.13 17.80
CA ASP A 150 -12.48 -18.16 18.60
C ASP A 150 -13.27 -16.85 18.46
N ALA A 151 -12.60 -15.74 18.18
CA ALA A 151 -13.24 -14.45 17.91
C ALA A 151 -14.10 -14.45 16.64
N LEU A 152 -13.90 -15.43 15.73
CA LEU A 152 -14.62 -15.54 14.45
C LEU A 152 -15.95 -16.29 14.57
N LYS A 153 -16.25 -16.92 15.70
CA LYS A 153 -17.51 -17.66 15.98
C LYS A 153 -18.57 -16.68 16.45
#